data_bf84caaaf95ead5ccffbbe1b921f8300
#
_entry.id   bf84caaaf95ead5ccffbbe1b921f8300
#
_cell.length_a   1.000
_cell.length_b   1.000
_cell.length_c   1.000
_cell.angle_alpha   90.00
_cell.angle_beta   90.00
_cell.angle_gamma   90.00
#
_symmetry.space_group_name_H-M   'P 1'
#
loop_
_entity.id
_entity.type
_entity.pdbx_description
1 polymer ?
#
loop_
_entity_poly.entity_id
_entity_poly.type
_entity_poly.pdbx_seq_one_letter_code
_entity_poly.pdbx_strand_id
1 'polypeptide(L)'
;MAAVQKTTGGNTAFKNYNNDFAHIADPAERRRLALAEIDAAPFGWYHVKACVVAGIGFFTDAYDIFAINMVTAMLGYVYWGDGHIPEGSDTGIKVATSVGTVFGQLGFGWLADNVGRQRIYGFELIIMIFATLAQVLSSNSPSMNFVGLIIFWRFIMGIGIGGDYPLSSIITSEFATTKWRGAMMGSVFAMQGIGQLAAAITALIVTEAFKSQTQNAHTAEMCDFACKTAIDRMWRIVVGVGAVPGCIALYYRLTIPETPRYTFDVSNDVEKGEADSKAFIRNEAEGHVDPTAAVVEAPETPKASWKDFIRHYSTWKNGKILVGTAGSWFLLDVAFYGLGLNNSIILKQIGYSKHPNVYRTLKNNAVGNIILICAGSVPGYWVTVATVDTVGRKPIQLMGFTILTILFFIIGSAFHKISEGGLLGLYVLCQFFFNFGPNATTFIVPGECFPTRYRSTSHGISAASGKVGAILAQVLIGPLRTKGAYPGNDSPWLPHVMQIFGGFMACGIFTSFLIPETKRKSLEQISMELYDEGDWKSDEQLATEKAAKDAIIAANDEKRAALGSPICRMMDDDSYFD
;
A
#
# COMPACT_ATOMS: atom_id res chain seq x y z
N MET A 1 18.12 35.89 -14.66
CA MET A 1 18.09 34.69 -15.52
C MET A 1 19.52 34.27 -15.81
N ALA A 2 20.05 33.28 -15.11
CA ALA A 2 21.36 32.72 -15.42
C ALA A 2 21.27 31.97 -16.75
N ALA A 3 22.21 32.20 -17.64
CA ALA A 3 22.24 31.59 -18.96
C ALA A 3 22.43 30.07 -18.80
N VAL A 4 21.51 29.28 -19.36
CA VAL A 4 21.66 27.84 -19.47
C VAL A 4 22.93 27.56 -20.28
N GLN A 5 23.97 27.05 -19.64
CA GLN A 5 25.15 26.58 -20.35
C GLN A 5 24.82 25.28 -21.07
N LYS A 6 24.68 25.35 -22.38
CA LYS A 6 24.59 24.16 -23.23
C LYS A 6 26.00 23.70 -23.56
N THR A 7 26.37 22.50 -23.14
CA THR A 7 27.61 21.87 -23.59
C THR A 7 27.48 21.46 -25.05
N THR A 8 28.40 21.93 -25.89
CA THR A 8 28.48 21.59 -27.31
C THR A 8 29.72 20.74 -27.56
N GLY A 9 29.51 19.43 -27.84
CA GLY A 9 30.58 18.53 -28.27
C GLY A 9 30.48 17.11 -27.69
N GLY A 10 30.80 16.10 -28.49
CA GLY A 10 30.90 14.70 -28.11
C GLY A 10 29.59 14.07 -27.60
N ASN A 11 29.74 12.97 -26.86
CA ASN A 11 28.60 12.26 -26.24
C ASN A 11 27.87 13.09 -25.17
N THR A 12 28.41 14.18 -24.71
CA THR A 12 27.81 15.10 -23.74
C THR A 12 26.96 16.19 -24.41
N ALA A 13 27.00 16.33 -25.74
CA ALA A 13 26.27 17.37 -26.49
C ALA A 13 24.72 17.26 -26.31
N PHE A 14 24.22 16.10 -25.99
CA PHE A 14 22.79 15.84 -25.74
C PHE A 14 22.40 15.89 -24.25
N LYS A 15 23.35 16.04 -23.33
CA LYS A 15 23.10 16.16 -21.91
C LYS A 15 22.90 17.64 -21.57
N ASN A 16 21.66 18.01 -21.26
CA ASN A 16 21.38 19.33 -20.69
C ASN A 16 21.77 19.32 -19.23
N TYR A 17 22.89 19.96 -18.91
CA TYR A 17 23.23 20.27 -17.53
C TYR A 17 22.45 21.51 -17.11
N ASN A 18 21.64 21.42 -16.09
CA ASN A 18 20.93 22.56 -15.53
C ASN A 18 21.45 22.84 -14.13
N ASN A 19 22.27 23.86 -14.02
CA ASN A 19 22.78 24.40 -12.77
C ASN A 19 22.10 25.73 -12.46
N ASP A 20 20.75 25.76 -12.45
CA ASP A 20 19.99 27.00 -12.23
C ASP A 20 20.31 27.64 -10.87
N PHE A 21 20.69 26.84 -9.89
CA PHE A 21 21.06 27.26 -8.53
C PHE A 21 22.58 27.27 -8.29
N ALA A 22 23.42 27.05 -9.31
CA ALA A 22 24.88 27.05 -9.17
C ALA A 22 25.45 28.39 -8.68
N HIS A 23 24.71 29.49 -8.86
CA HIS A 23 25.10 30.83 -8.40
C HIS A 23 24.89 31.01 -6.88
N ILE A 24 24.24 30.04 -6.18
CA ILE A 24 23.97 30.08 -4.75
C ILE A 24 25.09 29.34 -4.05
N ALA A 25 25.86 30.05 -3.23
CA ALA A 25 27.01 29.49 -2.51
C ALA A 25 26.58 28.65 -1.28
N ASP A 26 25.41 28.95 -0.68
CA ASP A 26 24.91 28.22 0.49
C ASP A 26 24.24 26.89 0.06
N PRO A 27 24.79 25.73 0.45
CA PRO A 27 24.22 24.42 0.12
C PRO A 27 22.83 24.19 0.71
N ALA A 28 22.54 24.76 1.89
CA ALA A 28 21.24 24.62 2.53
C ALA A 28 20.15 25.38 1.74
N GLU A 29 20.47 26.58 1.29
CA GLU A 29 19.59 27.40 0.45
C GLU A 29 19.36 26.75 -0.92
N ARG A 30 20.42 26.21 -1.54
CA ARG A 30 20.35 25.51 -2.83
C ARG A 30 19.45 24.27 -2.75
N ARG A 31 19.63 23.45 -1.70
CA ARG A 31 18.76 22.31 -1.39
C ARG A 31 17.29 22.75 -1.24
N ARG A 32 17.06 23.79 -0.46
CA ARG A 32 15.72 24.33 -0.21
C ARG A 32 15.01 24.72 -1.49
N LEU A 33 15.69 25.43 -2.38
CA LEU A 33 15.11 25.88 -3.66
C LEU A 33 14.83 24.72 -4.60
N ALA A 34 15.73 23.74 -4.69
CA ALA A 34 15.52 22.56 -5.51
C ALA A 34 14.33 21.72 -5.04
N LEU A 35 14.14 21.55 -3.73
CA LEU A 35 12.98 20.84 -3.18
C LEU A 35 11.67 21.64 -3.34
N ALA A 36 11.75 22.99 -3.22
CA ALA A 36 10.59 23.85 -3.46
C ALA A 36 10.13 23.79 -4.93
N GLU A 37 11.05 23.60 -5.89
CA GLU A 37 10.70 23.40 -7.29
C GLU A 37 9.90 22.10 -7.52
N ILE A 38 10.26 21.01 -6.85
CA ILE A 38 9.49 19.76 -6.89
C ILE A 38 8.11 19.96 -6.27
N ASP A 39 8.04 20.56 -5.08
CA ASP A 39 6.79 20.76 -4.34
C ASP A 39 5.80 21.69 -5.07
N ALA A 40 6.31 22.63 -5.85
CA ALA A 40 5.52 23.58 -6.65
C ALA A 40 5.29 23.11 -8.10
N ALA A 41 5.90 21.99 -8.51
CA ALA A 41 5.79 21.50 -9.88
C ALA A 41 4.32 21.22 -10.26
N PRO A 42 3.90 21.59 -11.49
CA PRO A 42 2.54 21.30 -11.94
C PRO A 42 2.34 19.79 -12.06
N PHE A 43 1.15 19.31 -11.69
CA PHE A 43 0.80 17.90 -11.87
C PHE A 43 0.92 17.52 -13.35
N GLY A 44 1.76 16.54 -13.65
CA GLY A 44 2.08 16.14 -15.03
C GLY A 44 2.18 14.63 -15.20
N TRP A 45 2.44 14.21 -16.44
CA TRP A 45 2.50 12.79 -16.82
C TRP A 45 3.55 11.99 -16.02
N TYR A 46 4.64 12.63 -15.60
CA TYR A 46 5.66 12.00 -14.77
C TYR A 46 5.15 11.59 -13.39
N HIS A 47 4.22 12.36 -12.78
CA HIS A 47 3.55 11.98 -11.55
C HIS A 47 2.63 10.77 -11.77
N VAL A 48 1.86 10.77 -12.88
CA VAL A 48 1.01 9.63 -13.25
C VAL A 48 1.85 8.37 -13.45
N LYS A 49 2.98 8.48 -14.16
CA LYS A 49 3.92 7.37 -14.36
C LYS A 49 4.44 6.82 -13.02
N ALA A 50 4.86 7.69 -12.10
CA ALA A 50 5.30 7.28 -10.77
C ALA A 50 4.20 6.54 -10.00
N CYS A 51 2.96 7.07 -10.01
CA CYS A 51 1.80 6.42 -9.39
C CYS A 51 1.48 5.06 -10.02
N VAL A 52 1.55 4.93 -11.35
CA VAL A 52 1.29 3.67 -12.05
C VAL A 52 2.36 2.64 -11.72
N VAL A 53 3.64 3.01 -11.77
CA VAL A 53 4.76 2.08 -11.48
C VAL A 53 4.71 1.57 -10.03
N ALA A 54 4.50 2.47 -9.07
CA ALA A 54 4.34 2.08 -7.67
C ALA A 54 3.02 1.31 -7.46
N GLY A 55 1.94 1.75 -8.09
CA GLY A 55 0.61 1.15 -7.94
C GLY A 55 0.50 -0.28 -8.48
N ILE A 56 1.22 -0.64 -9.55
CA ILE A 56 1.22 -2.02 -10.06
C ILE A 56 1.80 -2.99 -9.01
N GLY A 57 2.74 -2.57 -8.18
CA GLY A 57 3.20 -3.38 -7.05
C GLY A 57 2.07 -3.67 -6.07
N PHE A 58 1.41 -2.64 -5.56
CA PHE A 58 0.26 -2.81 -4.67
C PHE A 58 -0.89 -3.60 -5.29
N PHE A 59 -1.09 -3.48 -6.60
CA PHE A 59 -2.01 -4.34 -7.35
C PHE A 59 -1.61 -5.81 -7.22
N THR A 60 -0.34 -6.14 -7.49
CA THR A 60 0.19 -7.51 -7.45
C THR A 60 0.16 -8.06 -6.02
N ASP A 61 0.59 -7.26 -5.04
CA ASP A 61 0.54 -7.62 -3.62
C ASP A 61 -0.86 -8.01 -3.17
N ALA A 62 -1.85 -7.17 -3.47
CA ALA A 62 -3.23 -7.42 -3.08
C ALA A 62 -3.83 -8.61 -3.86
N TYR A 63 -3.48 -8.78 -5.13
CA TYR A 63 -3.86 -9.96 -5.89
C TYR A 63 -3.39 -11.22 -5.17
N ASP A 64 -2.11 -11.32 -4.85
CA ASP A 64 -1.50 -12.52 -4.25
C ASP A 64 -1.97 -12.78 -2.81
N ILE A 65 -2.16 -11.71 -2.01
CA ILE A 65 -2.68 -11.82 -0.65
C ILE A 65 -4.11 -12.35 -0.65
N PHE A 66 -5.00 -11.76 -1.47
CA PHE A 66 -6.44 -12.00 -1.38
C PHE A 66 -6.95 -13.12 -2.29
N ALA A 67 -6.19 -13.54 -3.32
CA ALA A 67 -6.50 -14.75 -4.12
C ALA A 67 -6.69 -15.99 -3.24
N ILE A 68 -6.01 -16.04 -2.09
CA ILE A 68 -6.11 -17.17 -1.15
C ILE A 68 -7.54 -17.43 -0.68
N ASN A 69 -8.41 -16.43 -0.64
CA ASN A 69 -9.83 -16.61 -0.29
C ASN A 69 -10.56 -17.59 -1.22
N MET A 70 -10.23 -17.55 -2.51
CA MET A 70 -10.81 -18.46 -3.49
C MET A 70 -10.02 -19.76 -3.56
N VAL A 71 -8.70 -19.66 -3.45
CA VAL A 71 -7.76 -20.78 -3.55
C VAL A 71 -7.93 -21.77 -2.39
N THR A 72 -8.14 -21.33 -1.15
CA THR A 72 -8.34 -22.23 0.00
C THR A 72 -9.54 -23.14 -0.19
N ALA A 73 -10.64 -22.64 -0.74
CA ALA A 73 -11.80 -23.48 -1.05
C ALA A 73 -11.45 -24.55 -2.11
N MET A 74 -10.68 -24.18 -3.15
CA MET A 74 -10.23 -25.12 -4.20
C MET A 74 -9.28 -26.19 -3.62
N LEU A 75 -8.32 -25.78 -2.78
CA LEU A 75 -7.39 -26.70 -2.13
C LEU A 75 -8.11 -27.72 -1.24
N GLY A 76 -9.20 -27.32 -0.56
CA GLY A 76 -10.03 -28.19 0.26
C GLY A 76 -10.61 -29.37 -0.55
N TYR A 77 -11.08 -29.13 -1.77
CA TYR A 77 -11.57 -30.19 -2.65
C TYR A 77 -10.46 -31.10 -3.18
N VAL A 78 -9.30 -30.54 -3.51
CA VAL A 78 -8.20 -31.29 -4.13
C VAL A 78 -7.51 -32.22 -3.12
N TYR A 79 -7.14 -31.67 -1.95
CA TYR A 79 -6.26 -32.37 -0.99
C TYR A 79 -6.99 -33.03 0.18
N TRP A 80 -8.19 -32.55 0.53
CA TRP A 80 -8.97 -33.12 1.66
C TRP A 80 -10.30 -33.76 1.23
N GLY A 81 -10.81 -33.40 0.05
CA GLY A 81 -11.94 -34.09 -0.58
C GLY A 81 -13.33 -33.63 -0.13
N ASP A 82 -13.45 -32.89 0.96
CA ASP A 82 -14.70 -32.37 1.51
C ASP A 82 -14.92 -30.86 1.28
N GLY A 83 -13.99 -30.23 0.60
CA GLY A 83 -14.00 -28.78 0.36
C GLY A 83 -13.57 -27.94 1.57
N HIS A 84 -13.08 -28.58 2.64
CA HIS A 84 -12.58 -27.92 3.84
C HIS A 84 -11.10 -28.22 4.08
N ILE A 85 -10.33 -27.18 4.43
CA ILE A 85 -8.96 -27.33 4.92
C ILE A 85 -9.03 -27.44 6.45
N PRO A 86 -8.28 -28.36 7.10
CA PRO A 86 -8.15 -28.36 8.55
C PRO A 86 -7.72 -27.00 9.09
N GLU A 87 -8.32 -26.55 10.17
CA GLU A 87 -8.20 -25.20 10.71
C GLU A 87 -6.74 -24.76 10.91
N GLY A 88 -5.88 -25.66 11.44
CA GLY A 88 -4.46 -25.37 11.61
C GLY A 88 -3.72 -25.14 10.29
N SER A 89 -4.06 -25.88 9.23
CA SER A 89 -3.47 -25.73 7.90
C SER A 89 -3.97 -24.45 7.21
N ASP A 90 -5.27 -24.14 7.29
CA ASP A 90 -5.85 -22.90 6.76
C ASP A 90 -5.23 -21.67 7.41
N THR A 91 -5.15 -21.68 8.75
CA THR A 91 -4.49 -20.62 9.52
C THR A 91 -3.02 -20.47 9.13
N GLY A 92 -2.26 -21.58 9.05
CA GLY A 92 -0.87 -21.56 8.65
C GLY A 92 -0.64 -20.97 7.28
N ILE A 93 -1.44 -21.33 6.29
CA ILE A 93 -1.35 -20.81 4.91
C ILE A 93 -1.65 -19.30 4.88
N LYS A 94 -2.63 -18.81 5.63
CA LYS A 94 -3.01 -17.38 5.69
C LYS A 94 -2.00 -16.54 6.46
N VAL A 95 -1.50 -17.05 7.59
CA VAL A 95 -0.56 -16.35 8.47
C VAL A 95 0.83 -16.25 7.85
N ALA A 96 1.27 -17.26 7.10
CA ALA A 96 2.62 -17.33 6.54
C ALA A 96 3.02 -16.06 5.76
N THR A 97 2.12 -15.55 4.92
CA THR A 97 2.36 -14.32 4.17
C THR A 97 2.49 -13.11 5.10
N SER A 98 1.62 -12.98 6.10
CA SER A 98 1.69 -11.86 7.05
C SER A 98 2.97 -11.89 7.87
N VAL A 99 3.44 -13.06 8.30
CA VAL A 99 4.72 -13.21 9.00
C VAL A 99 5.88 -12.80 8.10
N GLY A 100 5.93 -13.29 6.85
CA GLY A 100 6.93 -12.86 5.87
C GLY A 100 6.93 -11.35 5.66
N THR A 101 5.73 -10.75 5.58
CA THR A 101 5.55 -9.30 5.38
C THR A 101 6.12 -8.48 6.55
N VAL A 102 6.01 -8.95 7.81
CA VAL A 102 6.66 -8.30 8.96
C VAL A 102 8.18 -8.21 8.76
N PHE A 103 8.82 -9.33 8.39
CA PHE A 103 10.27 -9.34 8.13
C PHE A 103 10.63 -8.45 6.94
N GLY A 104 9.84 -8.48 5.87
CA GLY A 104 10.04 -7.62 4.70
C GLY A 104 9.94 -6.14 5.05
N GLN A 105 8.88 -5.72 5.75
CA GLN A 105 8.65 -4.31 6.12
C GLN A 105 9.75 -3.75 7.01
N LEU A 106 10.21 -4.52 8.00
CA LEU A 106 11.31 -4.11 8.87
C LEU A 106 12.65 -4.09 8.12
N GLY A 107 12.95 -5.16 7.36
CA GLY A 107 14.22 -5.32 6.65
C GLY A 107 14.39 -4.30 5.53
N PHE A 108 13.43 -4.21 4.61
CA PHE A 108 13.49 -3.27 3.48
C PHE A 108 13.33 -1.82 3.94
N GLY A 109 12.52 -1.54 4.98
CA GLY A 109 12.43 -0.21 5.55
C GLY A 109 13.78 0.31 6.05
N TRP A 110 14.52 -0.53 6.78
CA TRP A 110 15.86 -0.20 7.26
C TRP A 110 16.88 -0.12 6.10
N LEU A 111 16.84 -1.05 5.15
CA LEU A 111 17.72 -1.04 3.98
C LEU A 111 17.53 0.21 3.13
N ALA A 112 16.29 0.66 2.94
CA ALA A 112 15.98 1.84 2.15
C ALA A 112 16.60 3.13 2.71
N ASP A 113 16.64 3.28 4.02
CA ASP A 113 17.26 4.45 4.64
C ASP A 113 18.80 4.40 4.63
N ASN A 114 19.41 3.20 4.52
CA ASN A 114 20.87 3.04 4.57
C ASN A 114 21.54 2.86 3.20
N VAL A 115 20.88 2.18 2.26
CA VAL A 115 21.47 1.79 0.96
C VAL A 115 20.95 2.68 -0.19
N GLY A 116 19.77 3.28 -0.01
CA GLY A 116 19.06 4.05 -1.02
C GLY A 116 17.77 3.37 -1.48
N ARG A 117 16.80 4.19 -1.88
CA ARG A 117 15.46 3.72 -2.30
C ARG A 117 15.55 3.02 -3.64
N GLN A 118 16.21 3.63 -4.61
CA GLN A 118 16.37 3.12 -5.98
C GLN A 118 17.04 1.75 -6.02
N ARG A 119 18.13 1.56 -5.26
CA ARG A 119 18.97 0.35 -5.35
C ARG A 119 18.25 -0.92 -4.94
N ILE A 120 17.27 -0.81 -4.06
CA ILE A 120 16.53 -1.95 -3.53
C ILE A 120 15.11 -2.04 -4.12
N TYR A 121 14.65 -0.98 -4.80
CA TYR A 121 13.31 -0.95 -5.43
C TYR A 121 13.28 -1.86 -6.65
N GLY A 122 12.40 -2.84 -6.61
CA GLY A 122 12.27 -3.90 -7.60
C GLY A 122 12.86 -5.24 -7.14
N PHE A 123 13.77 -5.25 -6.15
CA PHE A 123 14.30 -6.50 -5.62
C PHE A 123 13.22 -7.28 -4.85
N GLU A 124 12.35 -6.57 -4.11
CA GLU A 124 11.17 -7.12 -3.47
C GLU A 124 10.22 -7.79 -4.47
N LEU A 125 10.06 -7.19 -5.64
CA LEU A 125 9.20 -7.71 -6.71
C LEU A 125 9.77 -8.99 -7.34
N ILE A 126 11.10 -9.10 -7.47
CA ILE A 126 11.77 -10.33 -7.92
C ILE A 126 11.48 -11.48 -6.94
N ILE A 127 11.61 -11.23 -5.63
CA ILE A 127 11.32 -12.23 -4.59
C ILE A 127 9.86 -12.69 -4.72
N MET A 128 8.93 -11.76 -4.88
CA MET A 128 7.50 -12.03 -4.97
C MET A 128 7.16 -12.86 -6.21
N ILE A 129 7.63 -12.47 -7.40
CA ILE A 129 7.41 -13.21 -8.65
C ILE A 129 7.93 -14.64 -8.54
N PHE A 130 9.17 -14.82 -8.05
CA PHE A 130 9.78 -16.12 -7.89
C PHE A 130 8.99 -17.00 -6.91
N ALA A 131 8.60 -16.46 -5.76
CA ALA A 131 7.84 -17.19 -4.75
C ALA A 131 6.43 -17.57 -5.24
N THR A 132 5.76 -16.68 -5.99
CA THR A 132 4.44 -16.96 -6.60
C THR A 132 4.53 -18.11 -7.62
N LEU A 133 5.53 -18.09 -8.50
CA LEU A 133 5.76 -19.19 -9.44
C LEU A 133 6.10 -20.51 -8.73
N ALA A 134 6.90 -20.45 -7.67
CA ALA A 134 7.23 -21.64 -6.86
C ALA A 134 6.00 -22.22 -6.14
N GLN A 135 5.06 -21.38 -5.70
CA GLN A 135 3.76 -21.85 -5.18
C GLN A 135 2.98 -22.63 -6.23
N VAL A 136 2.89 -22.12 -7.46
CA VAL A 136 2.18 -22.80 -8.56
C VAL A 136 2.77 -24.17 -8.87
N LEU A 137 4.07 -24.34 -8.75
CA LEU A 137 4.79 -25.60 -8.98
C LEU A 137 4.73 -26.55 -7.78
N SER A 138 4.23 -26.12 -6.62
CA SER A 138 4.17 -26.94 -5.43
C SER A 138 3.22 -28.13 -5.58
N SER A 139 3.66 -29.31 -5.16
CA SER A 139 2.87 -30.54 -5.18
C SER A 139 3.24 -31.44 -3.98
N ASN A 140 2.39 -32.42 -3.69
CA ASN A 140 2.66 -33.41 -2.66
C ASN A 140 3.65 -34.46 -3.19
N SER A 141 4.59 -34.88 -2.35
CA SER A 141 5.51 -35.98 -2.64
C SER A 141 5.77 -36.79 -1.37
N PRO A 142 6.33 -38.02 -1.47
CA PRO A 142 6.66 -38.81 -0.27
C PRO A 142 7.61 -38.11 0.70
N SER A 143 8.47 -37.21 0.22
CA SER A 143 9.46 -36.49 1.01
C SER A 143 9.06 -35.06 1.38
N MET A 144 8.00 -34.52 0.77
CA MET A 144 7.58 -33.12 0.97
C MET A 144 6.08 -33.00 1.16
N ASN A 145 5.67 -32.37 2.26
CA ASN A 145 4.28 -32.05 2.53
C ASN A 145 3.87 -30.79 1.77
N PHE A 146 2.80 -30.87 0.99
CA PHE A 146 2.25 -29.75 0.21
C PHE A 146 1.96 -28.51 1.08
N VAL A 147 1.32 -28.70 2.26
CA VAL A 147 0.97 -27.59 3.16
C VAL A 147 2.23 -26.86 3.65
N GLY A 148 3.24 -27.61 4.07
CA GLY A 148 4.52 -27.03 4.51
C GLY A 148 5.22 -26.26 3.38
N LEU A 149 5.16 -26.78 2.14
CA LEU A 149 5.75 -26.16 0.98
C LEU A 149 5.03 -24.84 0.59
N ILE A 150 3.70 -24.84 0.60
CA ILE A 150 2.91 -23.62 0.36
C ILE A 150 3.15 -22.58 1.46
N ILE A 151 3.18 -22.98 2.74
CA ILE A 151 3.51 -22.08 3.86
C ILE A 151 4.88 -21.45 3.66
N PHE A 152 5.90 -22.24 3.31
CA PHE A 152 7.24 -21.73 3.06
C PHE A 152 7.28 -20.69 1.93
N TRP A 153 6.70 -21.00 0.77
CA TRP A 153 6.72 -20.06 -0.36
C TRP A 153 5.84 -18.83 -0.11
N ARG A 154 4.74 -18.96 0.61
CA ARG A 154 3.94 -17.81 1.04
C ARG A 154 4.68 -16.91 2.03
N PHE A 155 5.52 -17.49 2.89
CA PHE A 155 6.41 -16.72 3.77
C PHE A 155 7.43 -15.92 2.94
N ILE A 156 8.11 -16.57 1.97
CA ILE A 156 9.07 -15.88 1.08
C ILE A 156 8.38 -14.80 0.25
N MET A 157 7.22 -15.08 -0.32
CA MET A 157 6.39 -14.09 -1.03
C MET A 157 6.05 -12.90 -0.12
N GLY A 158 5.70 -13.18 1.13
CA GLY A 158 5.43 -12.16 2.13
C GLY A 158 6.60 -11.22 2.37
N ILE A 159 7.85 -11.72 2.37
CA ILE A 159 9.05 -10.87 2.48
C ILE A 159 9.09 -9.85 1.32
N GLY A 160 8.81 -10.28 0.10
CA GLY A 160 8.73 -9.38 -1.07
C GLY A 160 7.62 -8.33 -0.90
N ILE A 161 6.38 -8.77 -0.62
CA ILE A 161 5.25 -7.88 -0.36
C ILE A 161 5.58 -6.84 0.74
N GLY A 162 6.28 -7.28 1.81
CA GLY A 162 6.67 -6.39 2.90
C GLY A 162 7.58 -5.27 2.46
N GLY A 163 8.48 -5.53 1.52
CA GLY A 163 9.41 -4.53 0.98
C GLY A 163 8.70 -3.41 0.20
N ASP A 164 7.63 -3.72 -0.51
CA ASP A 164 6.92 -2.74 -1.33
C ASP A 164 6.25 -1.63 -0.51
N TYR A 165 5.75 -1.92 0.69
CA TYR A 165 5.03 -0.94 1.51
C TYR A 165 5.86 0.31 1.84
N PRO A 166 7.02 0.22 2.51
CA PRO A 166 7.83 1.40 2.79
C PRO A 166 8.41 2.03 1.52
N LEU A 167 8.89 1.23 0.56
CA LEU A 167 9.53 1.74 -0.64
C LEU A 167 8.59 2.55 -1.53
N SER A 168 7.47 1.98 -1.93
CA SER A 168 6.49 2.66 -2.78
C SER A 168 5.85 3.86 -2.09
N SER A 169 5.61 3.80 -0.76
CA SER A 169 5.12 4.94 0.01
C SER A 169 6.10 6.11 -0.03
N ILE A 170 7.37 5.84 0.28
CA ILE A 170 8.39 6.89 0.37
C ILE A 170 8.69 7.48 -1.01
N ILE A 171 8.91 6.63 -2.02
CA ILE A 171 9.13 7.10 -3.40
C ILE A 171 7.97 7.99 -3.84
N THR A 172 6.72 7.55 -3.64
CA THR A 172 5.56 8.34 -4.05
C THR A 172 5.46 9.66 -3.28
N SER A 173 5.68 9.66 -1.95
CA SER A 173 5.61 10.87 -1.13
C SER A 173 6.71 11.87 -1.45
N GLU A 174 7.92 11.40 -1.74
CA GLU A 174 9.09 12.24 -2.02
C GLU A 174 9.05 12.89 -3.40
N PHE A 175 8.41 12.26 -4.39
CA PHE A 175 8.20 12.84 -5.70
C PHE A 175 6.88 13.64 -5.84
N ALA A 176 5.96 13.51 -4.89
CA ALA A 176 4.67 14.16 -4.98
C ALA A 176 4.74 15.66 -4.68
N THR A 177 3.92 16.43 -5.40
CA THR A 177 3.71 17.85 -5.09
C THR A 177 2.93 18.02 -3.80
N THR A 178 3.11 19.13 -3.10
CA THR A 178 2.41 19.39 -1.82
C THR A 178 0.89 19.37 -1.97
N LYS A 179 0.34 19.85 -3.09
CA LYS A 179 -1.11 19.93 -3.37
C LYS A 179 -1.75 18.56 -3.52
N TRP A 180 -1.07 17.60 -4.19
CA TRP A 180 -1.64 16.31 -4.60
C TRP A 180 -1.01 15.09 -3.92
N ARG A 181 -0.16 15.30 -2.89
CA ARG A 181 0.59 14.21 -2.26
C ARG A 181 -0.29 13.12 -1.69
N GLY A 182 -1.33 13.50 -0.95
CA GLY A 182 -2.27 12.52 -0.39
C GLY A 182 -3.02 11.75 -1.46
N ALA A 183 -3.49 12.41 -2.50
CA ALA A 183 -4.16 11.78 -3.63
C ALA A 183 -3.23 10.85 -4.40
N MET A 184 -1.96 11.22 -4.62
CA MET A 184 -0.97 10.36 -5.28
C MET A 184 -0.68 9.11 -4.45
N MET A 185 -0.37 9.25 -3.16
CA MET A 185 -0.15 8.12 -2.26
C MET A 185 -1.41 7.26 -2.13
N GLY A 186 -2.57 7.90 -1.99
CA GLY A 186 -3.87 7.24 -1.96
C GLY A 186 -4.17 6.45 -3.24
N SER A 187 -3.83 6.98 -4.42
CA SER A 187 -4.04 6.30 -5.70
C SER A 187 -3.15 5.07 -5.87
N VAL A 188 -1.89 5.15 -5.43
CA VAL A 188 -0.97 3.99 -5.37
C VAL A 188 -1.56 2.91 -4.48
N PHE A 189 -2.02 3.27 -3.29
CA PHE A 189 -2.61 2.32 -2.35
C PHE A 189 -3.98 1.79 -2.80
N ALA A 190 -4.78 2.60 -3.52
CA ALA A 190 -6.07 2.19 -4.09
C ALA A 190 -5.96 1.05 -5.12
N MET A 191 -4.78 0.85 -5.71
CA MET A 191 -4.52 -0.28 -6.61
C MET A 191 -4.66 -1.63 -5.91
N GLN A 192 -4.62 -1.69 -4.57
CA GLN A 192 -4.99 -2.88 -3.81
C GLN A 192 -6.43 -3.33 -4.10
N GLY A 193 -7.38 -2.39 -4.16
CA GLY A 193 -8.77 -2.69 -4.49
C GLY A 193 -8.91 -3.29 -5.90
N ILE A 194 -8.15 -2.76 -6.85
CA ILE A 194 -8.14 -3.27 -8.23
C ILE A 194 -7.47 -4.64 -8.31
N GLY A 195 -6.39 -4.88 -7.55
CA GLY A 195 -5.72 -6.18 -7.44
C GLY A 195 -6.64 -7.26 -6.86
N GLN A 196 -7.37 -6.94 -5.77
CA GLN A 196 -8.40 -7.82 -5.20
C GLN A 196 -9.49 -8.17 -6.22
N LEU A 197 -9.96 -7.16 -6.97
CA LEU A 197 -10.98 -7.34 -8.01
C LEU A 197 -10.45 -8.26 -9.13
N ALA A 198 -9.23 -8.05 -9.59
CA ALA A 198 -8.60 -8.87 -10.61
C ALA A 198 -8.48 -10.33 -10.15
N ALA A 199 -8.10 -10.60 -8.90
CA ALA A 199 -8.05 -11.94 -8.34
C ALA A 199 -9.44 -12.62 -8.34
N ALA A 200 -10.48 -11.91 -7.94
CA ALA A 200 -11.85 -12.43 -7.91
C ALA A 200 -12.40 -12.67 -9.34
N ILE A 201 -12.12 -11.78 -10.29
CA ILE A 201 -12.49 -11.95 -11.70
C ILE A 201 -11.75 -13.14 -12.30
N THR A 202 -10.44 -13.27 -12.06
CA THR A 202 -9.65 -14.42 -12.55
C THR A 202 -10.22 -15.72 -11.99
N ALA A 203 -10.55 -15.78 -10.71
CA ALA A 203 -11.17 -16.96 -10.11
C ALA A 203 -12.52 -17.28 -10.75
N LEU A 204 -13.35 -16.28 -11.07
CA LEU A 204 -14.63 -16.47 -11.76
C LEU A 204 -14.43 -16.98 -13.18
N ILE A 205 -13.55 -16.37 -13.98
CA ILE A 205 -13.24 -16.79 -15.36
C ILE A 205 -12.76 -18.23 -15.38
N VAL A 206 -11.83 -18.58 -14.50
CA VAL A 206 -11.29 -19.93 -14.41
C VAL A 206 -12.38 -20.93 -13.97
N THR A 207 -13.24 -20.56 -13.03
CA THR A 207 -14.36 -21.39 -12.57
C THR A 207 -15.36 -21.66 -13.73
N GLU A 208 -15.67 -20.66 -14.53
CA GLU A 208 -16.53 -20.84 -15.73
C GLU A 208 -15.83 -21.67 -16.82
N ALA A 209 -14.54 -21.47 -17.05
CA ALA A 209 -13.78 -22.23 -18.04
C ALA A 209 -13.74 -23.75 -17.74
N PHE A 210 -13.69 -24.12 -16.45
CA PHE A 210 -13.68 -25.52 -16.01
C PHE A 210 -15.06 -26.03 -15.56
N LYS A 211 -16.15 -25.33 -15.96
CA LYS A 211 -17.52 -25.70 -15.60
C LYS A 211 -17.90 -27.12 -16.00
N SER A 212 -17.55 -27.56 -17.22
CA SER A 212 -17.90 -28.88 -17.75
C SER A 212 -17.40 -30.03 -16.87
N GLN A 213 -16.24 -29.86 -16.21
CA GLN A 213 -15.63 -30.86 -15.34
C GLN A 213 -16.14 -30.80 -13.88
N THR A 214 -16.67 -29.65 -13.44
CA THR A 214 -17.02 -29.43 -12.03
C THR A 214 -18.52 -29.38 -11.76
N GLN A 215 -19.38 -29.11 -12.76
CA GLN A 215 -20.83 -28.93 -12.59
C GLN A 215 -21.57 -30.19 -12.18
N ASN A 216 -21.07 -31.38 -12.55
CA ASN A 216 -21.71 -32.67 -12.26
C ASN A 216 -21.44 -33.16 -10.82
N ALA A 217 -20.51 -32.54 -10.10
CA ALA A 217 -20.24 -32.82 -8.69
C ALA A 217 -21.30 -32.12 -7.82
N HIS A 218 -22.43 -32.82 -7.58
CA HIS A 218 -23.53 -32.31 -6.76
C HIS A 218 -23.20 -32.22 -5.27
N THR A 219 -22.22 -32.96 -4.80
CA THR A 219 -21.63 -32.89 -3.47
C THR A 219 -20.10 -32.94 -3.55
N ALA A 220 -19.40 -32.57 -2.50
CA ALA A 220 -17.95 -32.68 -2.44
C ALA A 220 -17.46 -34.12 -2.68
N GLU A 221 -18.19 -35.12 -2.16
CA GLU A 221 -17.87 -36.53 -2.29
C GLU A 221 -17.99 -37.04 -3.74
N MET A 222 -18.86 -36.40 -4.56
CA MET A 222 -19.04 -36.75 -5.98
C MET A 222 -17.96 -36.10 -6.88
N CYS A 223 -17.04 -35.34 -6.34
CA CYS A 223 -15.92 -34.79 -7.10
C CYS A 223 -14.89 -35.90 -7.37
N ASP A 224 -14.99 -36.49 -8.54
CA ASP A 224 -14.13 -37.56 -9.02
C ASP A 224 -12.70 -37.08 -9.33
N PHE A 225 -11.86 -37.98 -9.84
CA PHE A 225 -10.46 -37.63 -10.20
C PHE A 225 -10.40 -36.54 -11.28
N ALA A 226 -11.30 -36.53 -12.25
CA ALA A 226 -11.35 -35.53 -13.32
C ALA A 226 -11.73 -34.14 -12.75
N CYS A 227 -12.73 -34.10 -11.86
CA CYS A 227 -13.14 -32.90 -11.15
C CYS A 227 -12.00 -32.35 -10.26
N LYS A 228 -11.32 -33.19 -9.47
CA LYS A 228 -10.17 -32.79 -8.64
C LYS A 228 -9.01 -32.27 -9.47
N THR A 229 -8.70 -32.92 -10.61
CA THR A 229 -7.66 -32.48 -11.54
C THR A 229 -8.00 -31.12 -12.16
N ALA A 230 -9.27 -30.88 -12.49
CA ALA A 230 -9.74 -29.59 -12.98
C ALA A 230 -9.53 -28.49 -11.91
N ILE A 231 -9.95 -28.75 -10.67
CA ILE A 231 -9.78 -27.79 -9.56
C ILE A 231 -8.30 -27.56 -9.22
N ASP A 232 -7.43 -28.58 -9.33
CA ASP A 232 -5.98 -28.42 -9.16
C ASP A 232 -5.39 -27.47 -10.20
N ARG A 233 -5.80 -27.57 -11.45
CA ARG A 233 -5.41 -26.63 -12.50
C ARG A 233 -5.96 -25.23 -12.24
N MET A 234 -7.19 -25.12 -11.75
CA MET A 234 -7.85 -23.84 -11.48
C MET A 234 -7.07 -23.02 -10.45
N TRP A 235 -6.74 -23.56 -9.29
CA TRP A 235 -6.04 -22.80 -8.28
C TRP A 235 -4.62 -22.38 -8.71
N ARG A 236 -3.93 -23.24 -9.49
CA ARG A 236 -2.61 -22.91 -10.05
C ARG A 236 -2.69 -21.74 -11.04
N ILE A 237 -3.70 -21.70 -11.89
CA ILE A 237 -3.93 -20.56 -12.80
C ILE A 237 -4.24 -19.30 -12.01
N VAL A 238 -5.13 -19.37 -11.00
CA VAL A 238 -5.50 -18.21 -10.18
C VAL A 238 -4.29 -17.63 -9.46
N VAL A 239 -3.42 -18.46 -8.88
CA VAL A 239 -2.18 -17.97 -8.24
C VAL A 239 -1.19 -17.47 -9.29
N GLY A 240 -0.95 -18.23 -10.36
CA GLY A 240 0.09 -17.92 -11.36
C GLY A 240 -0.13 -16.62 -12.13
N VAL A 241 -1.39 -16.24 -12.37
CA VAL A 241 -1.73 -14.97 -13.02
C VAL A 241 -1.24 -13.76 -12.20
N GLY A 242 -1.13 -13.89 -10.87
CA GLY A 242 -0.59 -12.84 -10.00
C GLY A 242 0.83 -12.41 -10.36
N ALA A 243 1.67 -13.32 -10.87
CA ALA A 243 3.03 -12.97 -11.27
C ALA A 243 3.11 -12.08 -12.53
N VAL A 244 2.09 -12.08 -13.39
CA VAL A 244 2.13 -11.40 -14.70
C VAL A 244 2.28 -9.89 -14.59
N PRO A 245 1.44 -9.17 -13.80
CA PRO A 245 1.61 -7.72 -13.59
C PRO A 245 2.97 -7.38 -12.98
N GLY A 246 3.45 -8.20 -12.04
CA GLY A 246 4.75 -8.06 -11.42
C GLY A 246 5.89 -8.09 -12.43
N CYS A 247 5.87 -9.04 -13.37
CA CYS A 247 6.88 -9.13 -14.44
C CYS A 247 6.90 -7.87 -15.33
N ILE A 248 5.73 -7.30 -15.62
CA ILE A 248 5.63 -6.05 -16.40
C ILE A 248 6.18 -4.86 -15.60
N ALA A 249 5.82 -4.77 -14.32
CA ALA A 249 6.25 -3.66 -13.45
C ALA A 249 7.75 -3.67 -13.17
N LEU A 250 8.37 -4.84 -13.12
CA LEU A 250 9.78 -5.00 -12.74
C LEU A 250 10.71 -4.14 -13.61
N TYR A 251 10.51 -4.12 -14.93
CA TYR A 251 11.32 -3.29 -15.81
C TYR A 251 11.28 -1.81 -15.44
N TYR A 252 10.08 -1.29 -15.18
CA TYR A 252 9.90 0.13 -14.87
C TYR A 252 10.45 0.47 -13.48
N ARG A 253 10.34 -0.43 -12.49
CA ARG A 253 10.90 -0.24 -11.15
C ARG A 253 12.42 -0.17 -11.13
N LEU A 254 13.08 -1.01 -11.93
CA LEU A 254 14.54 -1.01 -12.04
C LEU A 254 15.08 0.22 -12.78
N THR A 255 14.22 1.01 -13.45
CA THR A 255 14.61 2.20 -14.21
C THR A 255 14.19 3.53 -13.56
N ILE A 256 13.61 3.51 -12.36
CA ILE A 256 13.21 4.73 -11.65
C ILE A 256 14.47 5.44 -11.09
N PRO A 257 14.58 6.78 -11.17
CA PRO A 257 15.72 7.51 -10.60
C PRO A 257 15.67 7.49 -9.05
N GLU A 258 16.81 7.77 -8.40
CA GLU A 258 16.83 7.95 -6.94
C GLU A 258 16.03 9.20 -6.56
N THR A 259 15.48 9.18 -5.34
CA THR A 259 14.69 10.31 -4.86
C THR A 259 15.62 11.49 -4.52
N PRO A 260 15.33 12.70 -5.01
CA PRO A 260 16.17 13.86 -4.75
C PRO A 260 16.35 14.14 -3.26
N ARG A 261 15.32 13.91 -2.43
CA ARG A 261 15.41 14.07 -0.98
C ARG A 261 16.43 13.14 -0.34
N TYR A 262 16.53 11.89 -0.80
CA TYR A 262 17.58 10.99 -0.34
C TYR A 262 18.98 11.47 -0.76
N THR A 263 19.11 11.92 -2.00
CA THR A 263 20.40 12.41 -2.52
C THR A 263 20.87 13.63 -1.74
N PHE A 264 19.97 14.57 -1.41
CA PHE A 264 20.29 15.75 -0.59
C PHE A 264 20.60 15.41 0.87
N ASP A 265 19.72 14.62 1.54
CA ASP A 265 19.70 14.52 3.00
C ASP A 265 20.53 13.35 3.54
N VAL A 266 20.72 12.30 2.75
CA VAL A 266 21.43 11.09 3.17
C VAL A 266 22.76 10.94 2.45
N SER A 267 22.77 11.13 1.12
CA SER A 267 24.01 11.07 0.34
C SER A 267 24.84 12.36 0.43
N ASN A 268 24.23 13.45 0.92
CA ASN A 268 24.86 14.78 1.02
C ASN A 268 25.46 15.28 -0.32
N ASP A 269 24.84 14.93 -1.44
CA ASP A 269 25.26 15.33 -2.77
C ASP A 269 24.25 16.34 -3.33
N VAL A 270 24.55 17.64 -3.13
CA VAL A 270 23.66 18.75 -3.53
C VAL A 270 23.53 18.84 -5.05
N GLU A 271 24.61 18.60 -5.78
CA GLU A 271 24.62 18.71 -7.23
C GLU A 271 23.87 17.58 -7.90
N LYS A 272 24.09 16.36 -7.45
CA LYS A 272 23.34 15.20 -7.92
C LYS A 272 21.86 15.32 -7.57
N GLY A 273 21.53 15.78 -6.35
CA GLY A 273 20.15 16.01 -5.91
C GLY A 273 19.42 17.05 -6.78
N GLU A 274 20.09 18.15 -7.17
CA GLU A 274 19.54 19.12 -8.11
C GLU A 274 19.34 18.51 -9.50
N ALA A 275 20.31 17.76 -10.00
CA ALA A 275 20.24 17.11 -11.29
C ALA A 275 19.11 16.06 -11.35
N ASP A 276 18.95 15.24 -10.29
CA ASP A 276 17.89 14.25 -10.18
C ASP A 276 16.50 14.90 -10.08
N SER A 277 16.38 16.05 -9.36
CA SER A 277 15.14 16.83 -9.30
C SER A 277 14.68 17.27 -10.68
N LYS A 278 15.60 17.77 -11.49
CA LYS A 278 15.32 18.23 -12.85
C LYS A 278 15.05 17.10 -13.82
N ALA A 279 15.79 16.00 -13.71
CA ALA A 279 15.54 14.79 -14.50
C ALA A 279 14.13 14.27 -14.25
N PHE A 280 13.67 14.25 -13.00
CA PHE A 280 12.32 13.85 -12.65
C PHE A 280 11.27 14.76 -13.33
N ILE A 281 11.37 16.07 -13.17
CA ILE A 281 10.42 17.03 -13.77
C ILE A 281 10.41 16.91 -15.31
N ARG A 282 11.53 16.56 -15.94
CA ARG A 282 11.66 16.37 -17.40
C ARG A 282 11.34 14.97 -17.88
N ASN A 283 10.99 14.05 -16.96
CA ASN A 283 10.75 12.64 -17.26
C ASN A 283 11.97 11.93 -17.89
N GLU A 284 13.17 12.28 -17.42
CA GLU A 284 14.44 11.63 -17.75
C GLU A 284 14.74 10.53 -16.72
N ALA A 285 15.53 9.53 -17.11
CA ALA A 285 15.82 8.37 -16.25
C ALA A 285 16.84 8.69 -15.15
N GLU A 286 17.75 9.64 -15.34
CA GLU A 286 18.80 10.02 -14.41
C GLU A 286 19.24 11.45 -14.63
N GLY A 287 19.54 12.17 -13.53
CA GLY A 287 20.13 13.51 -13.58
C GLY A 287 21.62 13.46 -13.88
N HIS A 288 22.08 14.38 -14.74
CA HIS A 288 23.48 14.51 -15.10
C HIS A 288 24.08 15.76 -14.46
N VAL A 289 25.08 15.56 -13.59
CA VAL A 289 25.85 16.63 -12.97
C VAL A 289 26.80 17.25 -13.98
N ASP A 290 26.89 18.59 -14.00
CA ASP A 290 27.88 19.28 -14.79
C ASP A 290 29.29 19.06 -14.19
N PRO A 291 30.21 18.41 -14.90
CA PRO A 291 31.56 18.16 -14.39
C PRO A 291 32.39 19.43 -14.19
N THR A 292 31.89 20.57 -14.65
CA THR A 292 32.56 21.88 -14.48
C THR A 292 31.95 22.72 -13.36
N ALA A 293 30.88 22.23 -12.71
CA ALA A 293 30.28 22.90 -11.57
C ALA A 293 31.22 22.88 -10.35
N ALA A 294 31.24 23.97 -9.61
CA ALA A 294 32.00 24.02 -8.36
C ALA A 294 31.39 23.06 -7.35
N VAL A 295 32.21 22.15 -6.82
CA VAL A 295 31.78 21.24 -5.77
C VAL A 295 31.51 22.03 -4.50
N VAL A 296 30.28 21.97 -4.01
CA VAL A 296 29.88 22.63 -2.77
C VAL A 296 29.92 21.62 -1.65
N GLU A 297 30.71 21.88 -0.59
CA GLU A 297 30.69 21.03 0.59
C GLU A 297 29.31 21.05 1.23
N ALA A 298 28.68 19.87 1.30
CA ALA A 298 27.37 19.73 1.93
C ALA A 298 27.49 19.86 3.47
N PRO A 299 26.46 20.42 4.14
CA PRO A 299 26.44 20.44 5.60
C PRO A 299 26.45 19.02 6.16
N GLU A 300 27.27 18.80 7.21
CA GLU A 300 27.33 17.51 7.89
C GLU A 300 25.96 17.18 8.51
N THR A 301 25.23 16.24 7.90
CA THR A 301 23.99 15.73 8.50
C THR A 301 24.30 14.51 9.38
N PRO A 302 23.65 14.38 10.54
CA PRO A 302 23.84 13.21 11.41
C PRO A 302 23.51 11.92 10.66
N LYS A 303 24.46 10.99 10.60
CA LYS A 303 24.23 9.67 9.97
C LYS A 303 23.19 8.86 10.74
N ALA A 304 22.26 8.24 10.04
CA ALA A 304 21.28 7.34 10.61
C ALA A 304 21.98 6.16 11.34
N SER A 305 21.61 5.93 12.58
CA SER A 305 22.08 4.80 13.39
C SER A 305 20.98 4.32 14.32
N TRP A 306 21.00 3.04 14.72
CA TRP A 306 20.04 2.51 15.69
C TRP A 306 20.09 3.23 17.04
N LYS A 307 21.26 3.69 17.46
CA LYS A 307 21.43 4.45 18.70
C LYS A 307 20.74 5.80 18.60
N ASP A 308 20.89 6.49 17.47
CA ASP A 308 20.23 7.78 17.22
C ASP A 308 18.73 7.60 17.03
N PHE A 309 18.29 6.55 16.33
CA PHE A 309 16.88 6.17 16.18
C PHE A 309 16.19 6.00 17.55
N ILE A 310 16.79 5.19 18.44
CA ILE A 310 16.25 4.98 19.79
C ILE A 310 16.24 6.28 20.57
N ARG A 311 17.30 7.09 20.49
CA ARG A 311 17.36 8.39 21.16
C ARG A 311 16.28 9.34 20.65
N HIS A 312 16.06 9.40 19.33
CA HIS A 312 15.06 10.26 18.70
C HIS A 312 13.64 9.91 19.16
N TYR A 313 13.27 8.62 19.15
CA TYR A 313 11.92 8.17 19.53
C TYR A 313 11.71 7.90 21.03
N SER A 314 12.76 7.96 21.86
CA SER A 314 12.63 7.83 23.32
C SER A 314 11.95 9.05 23.97
N THR A 315 11.98 10.20 23.32
CA THR A 315 11.22 11.38 23.76
C THR A 315 9.73 11.21 23.42
N TRP A 316 8.83 11.44 24.39
CA TRP A 316 7.38 11.28 24.17
C TRP A 316 6.86 12.16 23.01
N LYS A 317 7.45 13.34 22.80
CA LYS A 317 7.11 14.23 21.69
C LYS A 317 7.18 13.51 20.34
N ASN A 318 8.26 12.77 20.09
CA ASN A 318 8.53 12.06 18.83
C ASN A 318 7.92 10.66 18.87
N GLY A 319 8.08 9.94 19.99
CA GLY A 319 7.60 8.57 20.16
C GLY A 319 6.09 8.42 20.05
N LYS A 320 5.30 9.42 20.52
CA LYS A 320 3.84 9.39 20.40
C LYS A 320 3.35 9.26 18.95
N ILE A 321 4.08 9.84 17.99
CA ILE A 321 3.72 9.80 16.57
C ILE A 321 3.92 8.37 16.03
N LEU A 322 5.05 7.75 16.36
CA LEU A 322 5.32 6.36 15.99
C LEU A 322 4.33 5.40 16.65
N VAL A 323 4.00 5.60 17.93
CA VAL A 323 2.97 4.82 18.63
C VAL A 323 1.59 5.03 18.00
N GLY A 324 1.26 6.26 17.60
CA GLY A 324 0.00 6.58 16.94
C GLY A 324 -0.14 5.91 15.58
N THR A 325 0.90 5.97 14.74
CA THR A 325 0.88 5.34 13.41
C THR A 325 0.90 3.82 13.48
N ALA A 326 1.79 3.25 14.28
CA ALA A 326 1.90 1.80 14.48
C ALA A 326 0.64 1.24 15.15
N GLY A 327 0.16 1.89 16.23
CA GLY A 327 -1.04 1.45 16.94
C GLY A 327 -2.30 1.53 16.09
N SER A 328 -2.49 2.59 15.31
CA SER A 328 -3.62 2.71 14.39
C SER A 328 -3.61 1.62 13.33
N TRP A 329 -2.44 1.33 12.76
CA TRP A 329 -2.32 0.28 11.75
C TRP A 329 -2.53 -1.12 12.33
N PHE A 330 -1.97 -1.40 13.52
CA PHE A 330 -2.22 -2.65 14.25
C PHE A 330 -3.72 -2.89 14.46
N LEU A 331 -4.41 -1.90 15.05
CA LEU A 331 -5.83 -2.00 15.40
C LEU A 331 -6.72 -2.16 14.15
N LEU A 332 -6.38 -1.46 13.07
CA LEU A 332 -7.03 -1.62 11.78
C LEU A 332 -6.88 -3.04 11.23
N ASP A 333 -5.63 -3.53 11.13
CA ASP A 333 -5.33 -4.77 10.42
C ASP A 333 -5.90 -6.00 11.13
N VAL A 334 -6.14 -5.95 12.46
CA VAL A 334 -6.88 -6.99 13.19
C VAL A 334 -8.24 -7.24 12.55
N ALA A 335 -9.02 -6.20 12.26
CA ALA A 335 -10.33 -6.37 11.64
C ALA A 335 -10.24 -6.52 10.12
N PHE A 336 -9.41 -5.71 9.45
CA PHE A 336 -9.30 -5.70 8.00
C PHE A 336 -8.84 -7.04 7.43
N TYR A 337 -7.74 -7.60 7.94
CA TYR A 337 -7.25 -8.92 7.52
C TYR A 337 -8.02 -10.07 8.18
N GLY A 338 -8.56 -9.85 9.39
CA GLY A 338 -9.45 -10.81 10.04
C GLY A 338 -10.66 -11.15 9.19
N LEU A 339 -11.25 -10.16 8.56
CA LEU A 339 -12.36 -10.33 7.61
C LEU A 339 -11.85 -10.64 6.20
N GLY A 340 -10.94 -9.84 5.68
CA GLY A 340 -10.50 -9.88 4.29
C GLY A 340 -9.93 -11.22 3.84
N LEU A 341 -9.19 -11.93 4.71
CA LEU A 341 -8.69 -13.29 4.44
C LEU A 341 -9.73 -14.40 4.73
N ASN A 342 -10.92 -14.05 5.20
CA ASN A 342 -11.99 -14.99 5.54
C ASN A 342 -13.32 -14.66 4.82
N ASN A 343 -13.29 -13.83 3.78
CA ASN A 343 -14.49 -13.45 3.02
C ASN A 343 -15.34 -14.66 2.60
N SER A 344 -14.70 -15.73 2.10
CA SER A 344 -15.40 -16.95 1.68
C SER A 344 -16.19 -17.61 2.82
N ILE A 345 -15.64 -17.59 4.03
CA ILE A 345 -16.29 -18.15 5.22
C ILE A 345 -17.46 -17.26 5.63
N ILE A 346 -17.28 -15.94 5.60
CA ILE A 346 -18.32 -14.96 5.96
C ILE A 346 -19.46 -15.02 4.96
N LEU A 347 -19.20 -15.07 3.65
CA LEU A 347 -20.19 -15.22 2.59
C LEU A 347 -20.98 -16.53 2.73
N LYS A 348 -20.32 -17.63 3.17
CA LYS A 348 -20.99 -18.90 3.47
C LYS A 348 -21.92 -18.77 4.68
N GLN A 349 -21.49 -18.08 5.75
CA GLN A 349 -22.29 -17.88 6.97
C GLN A 349 -23.49 -16.94 6.76
N ILE A 350 -23.33 -15.93 5.90
CA ILE A 350 -24.44 -15.06 5.48
C ILE A 350 -25.46 -15.84 4.60
N GLY A 351 -25.11 -17.03 4.09
CA GLY A 351 -25.96 -17.84 3.21
C GLY A 351 -25.69 -17.66 1.71
N TYR A 352 -24.91 -16.65 1.30
CA TYR A 352 -24.71 -16.30 -0.10
C TYR A 352 -23.95 -17.37 -0.91
N SER A 353 -22.91 -17.98 -0.36
CA SER A 353 -22.12 -19.02 -1.05
C SER A 353 -22.41 -20.45 -0.60
N LYS A 354 -23.44 -20.67 0.23
CA LYS A 354 -23.82 -21.99 0.71
C LYS A 354 -24.59 -22.77 -0.37
N HIS A 355 -23.92 -23.69 -1.05
CA HIS A 355 -24.55 -24.55 -2.04
C HIS A 355 -23.91 -25.96 -2.00
N PRO A 356 -24.65 -27.05 -2.18
CA PRO A 356 -24.09 -28.41 -2.19
C PRO A 356 -23.20 -28.67 -3.42
N ASN A 357 -23.53 -28.10 -4.60
CA ASN A 357 -22.81 -28.30 -5.82
C ASN A 357 -21.48 -27.54 -5.86
N VAL A 358 -20.38 -28.23 -6.17
CA VAL A 358 -19.01 -27.73 -6.15
C VAL A 358 -18.83 -26.50 -7.04
N TYR A 359 -19.25 -26.59 -8.31
CA TYR A 359 -19.15 -25.46 -9.25
C TYR A 359 -19.89 -24.21 -8.75
N ARG A 360 -21.15 -24.40 -8.26
CA ARG A 360 -21.93 -23.25 -7.75
C ARG A 360 -21.32 -22.64 -6.51
N THR A 361 -20.75 -23.42 -5.63
CA THR A 361 -20.04 -22.93 -4.43
C THR A 361 -18.84 -22.05 -4.83
N LEU A 362 -17.99 -22.53 -5.72
CA LEU A 362 -16.82 -21.78 -6.21
C LEU A 362 -17.24 -20.52 -6.96
N LYS A 363 -18.25 -20.60 -7.83
CA LYS A 363 -18.81 -19.45 -8.55
C LYS A 363 -19.39 -18.41 -7.62
N ASN A 364 -20.25 -18.79 -6.68
CA ASN A 364 -20.88 -17.85 -5.75
C ASN A 364 -19.85 -17.22 -4.83
N ASN A 365 -18.79 -17.94 -4.46
CA ASN A 365 -17.68 -17.37 -3.71
C ASN A 365 -16.96 -16.27 -4.50
N ALA A 366 -16.62 -16.52 -5.76
CA ALA A 366 -15.98 -15.52 -6.63
C ALA A 366 -16.90 -14.30 -6.84
N VAL A 367 -18.18 -14.51 -7.18
CA VAL A 367 -19.16 -13.43 -7.38
C VAL A 367 -19.38 -12.63 -6.10
N GLY A 368 -19.48 -13.28 -4.93
CA GLY A 368 -19.60 -12.59 -3.64
C GLY A 368 -18.42 -11.69 -3.34
N ASN A 369 -17.18 -12.14 -3.61
CA ASN A 369 -16.00 -11.31 -3.48
C ASN A 369 -16.04 -10.12 -4.46
N ILE A 370 -16.45 -10.32 -5.72
CA ILE A 370 -16.62 -9.22 -6.68
C ILE A 370 -17.61 -8.17 -6.15
N ILE A 371 -18.74 -8.59 -5.59
CA ILE A 371 -19.73 -7.66 -5.01
C ILE A 371 -19.13 -6.85 -3.88
N LEU A 372 -18.44 -7.49 -2.92
CA LEU A 372 -17.81 -6.82 -1.79
C LEU A 372 -16.77 -5.78 -2.25
N ILE A 373 -16.00 -6.12 -3.28
CA ILE A 373 -14.93 -5.27 -3.78
C ILE A 373 -15.48 -4.12 -4.63
N CYS A 374 -16.37 -4.40 -5.59
CA CYS A 374 -16.92 -3.39 -6.49
C CYS A 374 -17.87 -2.41 -5.79
N ALA A 375 -18.67 -2.87 -4.82
CA ALA A 375 -19.60 -2.01 -4.11
C ALA A 375 -19.01 -1.39 -2.83
N GLY A 376 -17.95 -1.98 -2.28
CA GLY A 376 -17.32 -1.55 -1.03
C GLY A 376 -15.90 -1.03 -1.22
N SER A 377 -14.93 -1.93 -1.44
CA SER A 377 -13.50 -1.58 -1.35
C SER A 377 -13.08 -0.55 -2.40
N VAL A 378 -13.38 -0.77 -3.68
CA VAL A 378 -12.96 0.12 -4.77
C VAL A 378 -13.54 1.53 -4.61
N PRO A 379 -14.86 1.72 -4.42
CA PRO A 379 -15.40 3.07 -4.20
C PRO A 379 -14.80 3.74 -2.96
N GLY A 380 -14.60 3.01 -1.85
CA GLY A 380 -14.00 3.55 -0.63
C GLY A 380 -12.60 4.12 -0.87
N TYR A 381 -11.73 3.41 -1.58
CA TYR A 381 -10.40 3.90 -1.96
C TYR A 381 -10.48 5.20 -2.80
N TRP A 382 -11.30 5.21 -3.85
CA TRP A 382 -11.36 6.36 -4.75
C TRP A 382 -11.99 7.59 -4.11
N VAL A 383 -12.95 7.42 -3.17
CA VAL A 383 -13.46 8.53 -2.37
C VAL A 383 -12.36 9.09 -1.46
N THR A 384 -11.50 8.25 -0.87
CA THR A 384 -10.33 8.74 -0.14
C THR A 384 -9.38 9.52 -1.04
N VAL A 385 -9.06 9.01 -2.23
CA VAL A 385 -8.18 9.71 -3.20
C VAL A 385 -8.74 11.11 -3.51
N ALA A 386 -10.03 11.21 -3.75
CA ALA A 386 -10.69 12.48 -4.08
C ALA A 386 -10.75 13.48 -2.90
N THR A 387 -10.76 12.99 -1.66
CA THR A 387 -11.07 13.83 -0.49
C THR A 387 -9.90 14.04 0.48
N VAL A 388 -8.85 13.22 0.43
CA VAL A 388 -7.77 13.22 1.43
C VAL A 388 -6.99 14.53 1.50
N ASP A 389 -6.81 15.24 0.38
CA ASP A 389 -6.12 16.53 0.34
C ASP A 389 -7.04 17.73 0.63
N THR A 390 -8.37 17.50 0.69
CA THR A 390 -9.36 18.52 1.06
C THR A 390 -9.85 18.36 2.49
N VAL A 391 -10.28 17.17 2.89
CA VAL A 391 -10.76 16.87 4.25
C VAL A 391 -9.58 16.75 5.24
N GLY A 392 -8.53 16.01 4.87
CA GLY A 392 -7.37 15.74 5.71
C GLY A 392 -7.30 14.28 6.15
N ARG A 393 -6.09 13.86 6.59
CA ARG A 393 -5.79 12.46 6.91
C ARG A 393 -6.44 12.05 8.24
N LYS A 394 -6.23 12.87 9.26
CA LYS A 394 -6.72 12.60 10.63
C LYS A 394 -8.26 12.60 10.72
N PRO A 395 -9.01 13.56 10.14
CA PRO A 395 -10.47 13.51 10.13
C PRO A 395 -11.02 12.26 9.43
N ILE A 396 -10.47 11.88 8.26
CA ILE A 396 -10.89 10.67 7.54
C ILE A 396 -10.62 9.42 8.37
N GLN A 397 -9.47 9.31 9.03
CA GLN A 397 -9.14 8.18 9.89
C GLN A 397 -10.10 8.06 11.08
N LEU A 398 -10.35 9.16 11.79
CA LEU A 398 -11.28 9.21 12.92
C LEU A 398 -12.71 8.84 12.50
N MET A 399 -13.18 9.41 11.39
CA MET A 399 -14.50 9.09 10.82
C MET A 399 -14.61 7.59 10.52
N GLY A 400 -13.62 7.03 9.81
CA GLY A 400 -13.62 5.62 9.43
C GLY A 400 -13.65 4.69 10.63
N PHE A 401 -12.77 4.90 11.64
CA PHE A 401 -12.78 4.10 12.86
C PHE A 401 -14.10 4.22 13.62
N THR A 402 -14.68 5.41 13.70
CA THR A 402 -15.96 5.62 14.39
C THR A 402 -17.11 4.87 13.70
N ILE A 403 -17.22 5.01 12.37
CA ILE A 403 -18.29 4.34 11.61
C ILE A 403 -18.11 2.82 11.66
N LEU A 404 -16.88 2.32 11.50
CA LEU A 404 -16.60 0.89 11.61
C LEU A 404 -16.95 0.33 12.99
N THR A 405 -16.64 1.07 14.06
CA THR A 405 -17.06 0.69 15.42
C THR A 405 -18.57 0.46 15.49
N ILE A 406 -19.35 1.44 15.01
CA ILE A 406 -20.82 1.36 15.00
C ILE A 406 -21.30 0.17 14.16
N LEU A 407 -20.80 0.02 12.93
CA LEU A 407 -21.20 -1.05 12.03
C LEU A 407 -20.91 -2.43 12.62
N PHE A 408 -19.73 -2.65 13.21
CA PHE A 408 -19.39 -3.94 13.81
C PHE A 408 -20.23 -4.27 15.03
N PHE A 409 -20.55 -3.31 15.87
CA PHE A 409 -21.48 -3.54 16.98
C PHE A 409 -22.91 -3.83 16.50
N ILE A 410 -23.39 -3.17 15.43
CA ILE A 410 -24.69 -3.47 14.82
C ILE A 410 -24.69 -4.90 14.28
N ILE A 411 -23.69 -5.27 13.45
CA ILE A 411 -23.60 -6.62 12.88
C ILE A 411 -23.54 -7.66 14.00
N GLY A 412 -22.66 -7.47 14.99
CA GLY A 412 -22.48 -8.43 16.07
C GLY A 412 -23.70 -8.59 16.97
N SER A 413 -24.44 -7.52 17.27
CA SER A 413 -25.59 -7.55 18.18
C SER A 413 -26.89 -7.98 17.50
N ALA A 414 -27.05 -7.72 16.22
CA ALA A 414 -28.27 -7.99 15.48
C ALA A 414 -28.12 -9.07 14.39
N PHE A 415 -27.02 -9.83 14.38
CA PHE A 415 -26.65 -10.79 13.34
C PHE A 415 -27.81 -11.72 12.94
N HIS A 416 -28.51 -12.30 13.92
CA HIS A 416 -29.61 -13.23 13.70
C HIS A 416 -30.97 -12.56 13.43
N LYS A 417 -31.04 -11.22 13.55
CA LYS A 417 -32.28 -10.43 13.31
C LYS A 417 -32.30 -9.75 11.95
N ILE A 418 -31.14 -9.62 11.32
CA ILE A 418 -30.97 -8.94 10.02
C ILE A 418 -31.08 -10.02 8.93
N SER A 419 -31.73 -9.70 7.82
CA SER A 419 -31.82 -10.59 6.66
C SER A 419 -30.43 -10.81 6.03
N GLU A 420 -30.25 -11.90 5.29
CA GLU A 420 -29.01 -12.23 4.57
C GLU A 420 -28.53 -11.08 3.67
N GLY A 421 -29.46 -10.46 2.92
CA GLY A 421 -29.15 -9.28 2.08
C GLY A 421 -28.77 -8.06 2.91
N GLY A 422 -29.37 -7.86 4.09
CA GLY A 422 -29.02 -6.80 5.01
C GLY A 422 -27.62 -6.96 5.61
N LEU A 423 -27.25 -8.19 6.01
CA LEU A 423 -25.91 -8.51 6.50
C LEU A 423 -24.86 -8.30 5.40
N LEU A 424 -25.15 -8.71 4.16
CA LEU A 424 -24.26 -8.48 3.02
C LEU A 424 -24.09 -6.97 2.77
N GLY A 425 -25.18 -6.19 2.83
CA GLY A 425 -25.13 -4.73 2.68
C GLY A 425 -24.30 -4.04 3.76
N LEU A 426 -24.46 -4.44 5.03
CA LEU A 426 -23.64 -3.92 6.13
C LEU A 426 -22.17 -4.31 5.97
N TYR A 427 -21.90 -5.52 5.46
CA TYR A 427 -20.52 -5.95 5.19
C TYR A 427 -19.88 -5.16 4.05
N VAL A 428 -20.63 -4.85 2.98
CA VAL A 428 -20.20 -3.93 1.92
C VAL A 428 -19.87 -2.55 2.49
N LEU A 429 -20.70 -2.01 3.39
CA LEU A 429 -20.41 -0.75 4.06
C LEU A 429 -19.14 -0.80 4.93
N CYS A 430 -18.89 -1.91 5.63
CA CYS A 430 -17.62 -2.09 6.33
C CYS A 430 -16.43 -2.03 5.36
N GLN A 431 -16.50 -2.72 4.22
CA GLN A 431 -15.45 -2.67 3.20
C GLN A 431 -15.25 -1.27 2.63
N PHE A 432 -16.33 -0.52 2.44
CA PHE A 432 -16.25 0.88 2.01
C PHE A 432 -15.54 1.76 3.05
N PHE A 433 -15.96 1.73 4.31
CA PHE A 433 -15.41 2.61 5.34
C PHE A 433 -14.03 2.16 5.88
N PHE A 434 -13.62 0.92 5.67
CA PHE A 434 -12.21 0.57 5.84
C PHE A 434 -11.34 1.40 4.90
N ASN A 435 -11.72 1.52 3.65
CA ASN A 435 -10.94 2.11 2.57
C ASN A 435 -11.20 3.62 2.40
N PHE A 436 -12.42 4.09 2.66
CA PHE A 436 -12.70 5.51 2.93
C PHE A 436 -12.51 5.77 4.43
N GLY A 437 -11.31 5.58 4.92
CA GLY A 437 -11.02 5.64 6.35
C GLY A 437 -9.60 5.19 6.67
N PRO A 438 -9.45 4.37 7.75
CA PRO A 438 -8.15 4.08 8.31
C PRO A 438 -7.23 3.31 7.37
N ASN A 439 -7.74 2.46 6.46
CA ASN A 439 -6.85 1.65 5.62
C ASN A 439 -5.97 2.51 4.69
N ALA A 440 -6.51 3.56 4.10
CA ALA A 440 -5.73 4.47 3.28
C ALA A 440 -4.87 5.43 4.11
N THR A 441 -5.41 5.97 5.22
CA THR A 441 -4.70 6.97 6.01
C THR A 441 -3.56 6.41 6.84
N THR A 442 -3.63 5.16 7.30
CA THR A 442 -2.51 4.48 7.99
C THR A 442 -1.32 4.22 7.08
N PHE A 443 -1.52 4.19 5.75
CA PHE A 443 -0.44 4.16 4.77
C PHE A 443 0.12 5.55 4.48
N ILE A 444 -0.75 6.56 4.30
CA ILE A 444 -0.36 7.92 3.90
C ILE A 444 0.40 8.64 5.03
N VAL A 445 -0.13 8.63 6.25
CA VAL A 445 0.45 9.41 7.37
C VAL A 445 1.89 9.03 7.69
N PRO A 446 2.29 7.74 7.81
CA PRO A 446 3.69 7.39 8.07
C PRO A 446 4.63 7.76 6.91
N GLY A 447 4.14 7.81 5.67
CA GLY A 447 4.92 8.28 4.53
C GLY A 447 5.18 9.79 4.51
N GLU A 448 4.41 10.57 5.28
CA GLU A 448 4.50 12.02 5.34
C GLU A 448 5.13 12.56 6.64
N CYS A 449 4.90 11.92 7.78
CA CYS A 449 5.17 12.51 9.09
C CYS A 449 6.56 12.25 9.66
N PHE A 450 7.35 11.34 9.10
CA PHE A 450 8.67 11.00 9.63
C PHE A 450 9.81 11.74 8.93
N PRO A 451 10.93 12.03 9.66
CA PRO A 451 12.10 12.69 9.08
C PRO A 451 12.77 11.79 8.02
N THR A 452 13.33 12.39 6.98
CA THR A 452 13.87 11.70 5.78
C THR A 452 14.84 10.57 6.14
N ARG A 453 15.70 10.78 7.13
CA ARG A 453 16.74 9.82 7.57
C ARG A 453 16.18 8.53 8.18
N TYR A 454 14.94 8.55 8.70
CA TYR A 454 14.27 7.40 9.34
C TYR A 454 12.89 7.11 8.75
N ARG A 455 12.51 7.76 7.65
CA ARG A 455 11.15 7.70 7.10
C ARG A 455 10.77 6.29 6.70
N SER A 456 11.65 5.60 5.96
CA SER A 456 11.39 4.24 5.51
C SER A 456 11.38 3.25 6.66
N THR A 457 12.31 3.37 7.61
CA THR A 457 12.36 2.52 8.82
C THR A 457 11.10 2.70 9.67
N SER A 458 10.67 3.94 9.94
CA SER A 458 9.50 4.24 10.77
C SER A 458 8.19 3.85 10.08
N HIS A 459 8.10 4.03 8.75
CA HIS A 459 6.99 3.52 7.96
C HIS A 459 6.94 1.99 8.01
N GLY A 460 8.10 1.32 7.83
CA GLY A 460 8.22 -0.12 7.92
C GLY A 460 7.80 -0.67 9.29
N ILE A 461 8.19 -0.03 10.39
CA ILE A 461 7.76 -0.40 11.75
C ILE A 461 6.24 -0.22 11.90
N SER A 462 5.68 0.89 11.42
CA SER A 462 4.25 1.14 11.49
C SER A 462 3.45 0.09 10.70
N ALA A 463 3.90 -0.24 9.49
CA ALA A 463 3.27 -1.25 8.65
C ALA A 463 3.43 -2.68 9.22
N ALA A 464 4.62 -3.02 9.76
CA ALA A 464 4.88 -4.30 10.41
C ALA A 464 3.98 -4.52 11.63
N SER A 465 3.74 -3.46 12.41
CA SER A 465 2.76 -3.50 13.51
C SER A 465 1.37 -3.90 13.00
N GLY A 466 0.92 -3.38 11.85
CA GLY A 466 -0.32 -3.80 11.21
C GLY A 466 -0.33 -5.30 10.89
N LYS A 467 0.77 -5.82 10.32
CA LYS A 467 0.84 -7.26 10.00
C LYS A 467 0.88 -8.16 11.25
N VAL A 468 1.43 -7.67 12.36
CA VAL A 468 1.26 -8.35 13.67
C VAL A 468 -0.22 -8.39 14.05
N GLY A 469 -0.98 -7.32 13.84
CA GLY A 469 -2.44 -7.32 14.00
C GLY A 469 -3.15 -8.35 13.10
N ALA A 470 -2.76 -8.44 11.84
CA ALA A 470 -3.28 -9.44 10.90
C ALA A 470 -3.00 -10.89 11.36
N ILE A 471 -1.80 -11.16 11.87
CA ILE A 471 -1.42 -12.47 12.44
C ILE A 471 -2.31 -12.78 13.65
N LEU A 472 -2.44 -11.84 14.58
CA LEU A 472 -3.28 -11.97 15.77
C LEU A 472 -4.73 -12.31 15.38
N ALA A 473 -5.27 -11.64 14.36
CA ALA A 473 -6.60 -11.87 13.84
C ALA A 473 -6.79 -13.32 13.35
N GLN A 474 -5.85 -13.85 12.57
CA GLN A 474 -5.96 -15.21 12.03
C GLN A 474 -5.78 -16.28 13.12
N VAL A 475 -4.86 -16.07 14.06
CA VAL A 475 -4.61 -17.02 15.15
C VAL A 475 -5.75 -17.06 16.16
N LEU A 476 -6.40 -15.92 16.44
CA LEU A 476 -7.49 -15.84 17.40
C LEU A 476 -8.86 -16.13 16.78
N ILE A 477 -9.10 -15.66 15.55
CA ILE A 477 -10.44 -15.72 14.94
C ILE A 477 -10.82 -17.13 14.56
N GLY A 478 -9.90 -17.93 14.01
CA GLY A 478 -10.16 -19.33 13.70
C GLY A 478 -10.78 -20.07 14.89
N PRO A 479 -10.05 -20.19 16.00
CA PRO A 479 -10.55 -20.88 17.20
C PRO A 479 -11.79 -20.23 17.84
N LEU A 480 -11.88 -18.89 17.81
CA LEU A 480 -13.03 -18.22 18.44
C LEU A 480 -14.32 -18.40 17.64
N ARG A 481 -14.28 -18.24 16.31
CA ARG A 481 -15.49 -18.34 15.48
C ARG A 481 -16.10 -19.73 15.52
N THR A 482 -15.27 -20.78 15.64
CA THR A 482 -15.71 -22.19 15.65
C THR A 482 -16.13 -22.68 17.04
N LYS A 483 -15.98 -21.84 18.09
CA LYS A 483 -16.37 -22.20 19.45
C LYS A 483 -17.85 -22.57 19.51
N GLY A 484 -18.14 -23.83 19.89
CA GLY A 484 -19.50 -24.37 19.93
C GLY A 484 -20.07 -24.74 18.56
N ALA A 485 -19.22 -25.00 17.56
CA ALA A 485 -19.66 -25.47 16.24
C ALA A 485 -20.43 -26.78 16.32
N TYR A 486 -21.48 -26.91 15.51
CA TYR A 486 -22.32 -28.09 15.41
C TYR A 486 -22.73 -28.36 13.95
N PRO A 487 -23.18 -29.59 13.60
CA PRO A 487 -23.63 -29.89 12.26
C PRO A 487 -24.68 -28.89 11.76
N GLY A 488 -24.35 -28.14 10.71
CA GLY A 488 -25.21 -27.09 10.13
C GLY A 488 -24.78 -25.64 10.43
N ASN A 489 -23.93 -25.40 11.45
CA ASN A 489 -23.34 -24.10 11.73
C ASN A 489 -21.88 -24.24 12.16
N ASP A 490 -20.96 -23.92 11.23
CA ASP A 490 -19.51 -24.05 11.42
C ASP A 490 -18.91 -22.83 12.17
N SER A 491 -19.67 -21.75 12.35
CA SER A 491 -19.15 -20.50 12.95
C SER A 491 -20.20 -19.80 13.83
N PRO A 492 -20.74 -20.44 14.86
CA PRO A 492 -21.81 -19.86 15.68
C PRO A 492 -21.36 -18.64 16.50
N TRP A 493 -20.08 -18.52 16.73
CA TRP A 493 -19.50 -17.43 17.52
C TRP A 493 -19.08 -16.20 16.70
N LEU A 494 -19.31 -16.21 15.38
CA LEU A 494 -18.98 -15.11 14.48
C LEU A 494 -19.56 -13.75 14.91
N PRO A 495 -20.82 -13.64 15.41
CA PRO A 495 -21.33 -12.36 15.92
C PRO A 495 -20.48 -11.73 17.03
N HIS A 496 -19.95 -12.54 17.96
CA HIS A 496 -19.08 -12.05 19.03
C HIS A 496 -17.70 -11.60 18.47
N VAL A 497 -17.20 -12.27 17.43
CA VAL A 497 -15.99 -11.84 16.72
C VAL A 497 -16.19 -10.46 16.12
N MET A 498 -17.36 -10.17 15.54
CA MET A 498 -17.68 -8.84 15.04
C MET A 498 -17.68 -7.78 16.16
N GLN A 499 -18.20 -8.10 17.34
CA GLN A 499 -18.14 -7.19 18.50
C GLN A 499 -16.70 -6.94 18.97
N ILE A 500 -15.85 -7.96 18.95
CA ILE A 500 -14.41 -7.83 19.24
C ILE A 500 -13.75 -6.88 18.26
N PHE A 501 -14.02 -7.02 16.95
CA PHE A 501 -13.54 -6.08 15.95
C PHE A 501 -14.04 -4.66 16.19
N GLY A 502 -15.30 -4.48 16.60
CA GLY A 502 -15.82 -3.20 17.02
C GLY A 502 -15.01 -2.58 18.16
N GLY A 503 -14.58 -3.38 19.14
CA GLY A 503 -13.69 -2.96 20.23
C GLY A 503 -12.32 -2.49 19.72
N PHE A 504 -11.70 -3.23 18.80
CA PHE A 504 -10.43 -2.82 18.17
C PHE A 504 -10.57 -1.50 17.39
N MET A 505 -11.68 -1.33 16.64
CA MET A 505 -11.95 -0.08 15.93
C MET A 505 -12.15 1.09 16.89
N ALA A 506 -12.84 0.89 18.01
CA ALA A 506 -12.98 1.90 19.06
C ALA A 506 -11.63 2.32 19.65
N CYS A 507 -10.72 1.38 19.90
CA CYS A 507 -9.35 1.69 20.32
C CYS A 507 -8.59 2.48 19.25
N GLY A 508 -8.85 2.24 17.96
CA GLY A 508 -8.27 2.98 16.83
C GLY A 508 -8.62 4.48 16.83
N ILE A 509 -9.75 4.87 17.39
CA ILE A 509 -10.12 6.27 17.57
C ILE A 509 -9.08 6.96 18.50
N PHE A 510 -8.72 6.32 19.60
CA PHE A 510 -7.76 6.89 20.56
C PHE A 510 -6.34 7.00 19.98
N THR A 511 -5.86 5.99 19.27
CA THR A 511 -4.53 6.06 18.63
C THR A 511 -4.49 7.12 17.54
N SER A 512 -5.60 7.39 16.85
CA SER A 512 -5.71 8.43 15.85
C SER A 512 -5.56 9.86 16.40
N PHE A 513 -5.77 10.08 17.70
CA PHE A 513 -5.48 11.38 18.30
C PHE A 513 -3.97 11.66 18.43
N LEU A 514 -3.13 10.62 18.43
CA LEU A 514 -1.68 10.76 18.55
C LEU A 514 -1.00 11.14 17.22
N ILE A 515 -1.66 10.90 16.08
CA ILE A 515 -1.11 11.26 14.76
C ILE A 515 -1.27 12.75 14.47
N PRO A 516 -0.31 13.37 13.75
CA PRO A 516 -0.43 14.75 13.28
C PRO A 516 -1.37 14.84 12.06
N GLU A 517 -1.88 16.05 11.79
CA GLU A 517 -2.50 16.35 10.50
C GLU A 517 -1.44 16.91 9.54
N THR A 518 -1.28 16.26 8.40
CA THR A 518 -0.23 16.54 7.43
C THR A 518 -0.73 17.21 6.14
N LYS A 519 -2.02 17.49 6.06
CA LYS A 519 -2.70 18.03 4.89
C LYS A 519 -2.03 19.29 4.36
N ARG A 520 -1.69 19.30 3.06
CA ARG A 520 -1.15 20.45 2.31
C ARG A 520 0.10 21.11 2.90
N LYS A 521 0.87 20.38 3.70
CA LYS A 521 2.18 20.83 4.21
C LYS A 521 3.30 20.17 3.43
N SER A 522 4.43 20.86 3.23
CA SER A 522 5.61 20.19 2.66
C SER A 522 6.20 19.20 3.68
N LEU A 523 6.98 18.21 3.21
CA LEU A 523 7.61 17.23 4.10
C LEU A 523 8.59 17.90 5.05
N GLU A 524 9.26 18.96 4.58
CA GLU A 524 10.17 19.77 5.36
C GLU A 524 9.44 20.56 6.46
N GLN A 525 8.29 21.19 6.13
CA GLN A 525 7.44 21.87 7.11
C GLN A 525 6.94 20.91 8.18
N ILE A 526 6.50 19.71 7.80
CA ILE A 526 6.05 18.68 8.74
C ILE A 526 7.20 18.27 9.67
N SER A 527 8.40 18.04 9.12
CA SER A 527 9.58 17.66 9.89
C SER A 527 9.98 18.75 10.90
N MET A 528 9.99 20.02 10.48
CA MET A 528 10.27 21.16 11.36
C MET A 528 9.23 21.30 12.49
N GLU A 529 7.94 21.24 12.15
CA GLU A 529 6.86 21.39 13.16
C GLU A 529 6.85 20.26 14.20
N LEU A 530 7.20 19.04 13.80
CA LEU A 530 7.07 17.87 14.65
C LEU A 530 8.33 17.60 15.49
N TYR A 531 9.53 17.83 14.92
CA TYR A 531 10.77 17.28 15.48
C TYR A 531 11.79 18.31 15.97
N ASP A 532 11.58 19.61 15.77
CA ASP A 532 12.55 20.67 16.09
C ASP A 532 13.95 20.41 15.47
N GLU A 533 14.00 19.80 14.30
CA GLU A 533 15.27 19.53 13.61
C GLU A 533 15.87 20.83 13.04
N GLY A 534 16.67 21.48 13.84
CA GLY A 534 17.92 22.15 13.54
C GLY A 534 17.92 23.41 12.68
N ASP A 535 16.89 23.77 11.94
CA ASP A 535 16.81 25.05 11.22
C ASP A 535 15.53 25.80 11.63
N TRP A 536 15.54 26.38 12.82
CA TRP A 536 14.56 27.39 13.19
C TRP A 536 14.71 28.58 12.24
N LYS A 537 13.86 28.63 11.21
CA LYS A 537 13.72 29.83 10.40
C LYS A 537 12.94 30.84 11.23
N SER A 538 13.44 32.07 11.29
CA SER A 538 12.67 33.19 11.80
C SER A 538 11.40 33.37 10.98
N ASP A 539 10.35 34.00 11.56
CA ASP A 539 9.11 34.33 10.83
C ASP A 539 9.41 35.09 9.51
N GLU A 540 10.50 35.82 9.45
CA GLU A 540 11.01 36.54 8.29
C GLU A 540 11.55 35.58 7.20
N GLN A 541 12.23 34.50 7.60
CA GLN A 541 12.70 33.46 6.68
C GLN A 541 11.56 32.62 6.13
N LEU A 542 10.54 32.31 6.96
CA LEU A 542 9.31 31.64 6.54
C LEU A 542 8.48 32.50 5.56
N ALA A 543 8.41 33.81 5.78
CA ALA A 543 7.76 34.74 4.88
C ALA A 543 8.48 34.83 3.54
N THR A 544 9.82 34.85 3.57
CA THR A 544 10.66 34.86 2.36
C THR A 544 10.52 33.57 1.56
N GLU A 545 10.43 32.43 2.22
CA GLU A 545 10.21 31.13 1.58
C GLU A 545 8.82 31.03 0.93
N LYS A 546 7.80 31.52 1.62
CA LYS A 546 6.44 31.60 1.08
C LYS A 546 6.40 32.49 -0.17
N ALA A 547 7.04 33.66 -0.13
CA ALA A 547 7.13 34.56 -1.25
C ALA A 547 7.90 33.94 -2.45
N ALA A 548 8.98 33.19 -2.19
CA ALA A 548 9.72 32.46 -3.22
C ALA A 548 8.88 31.34 -3.85
N LYS A 549 8.10 30.62 -3.04
CA LYS A 549 7.18 29.58 -3.52
C LYS A 549 6.07 30.17 -4.39
N ASP A 550 5.46 31.25 -3.94
CA ASP A 550 4.43 31.97 -4.68
C ASP A 550 4.97 32.54 -6.02
N ALA A 551 6.22 33.00 -6.04
CA ALA A 551 6.89 33.45 -7.25
C ALA A 551 7.17 32.29 -8.25
N ILE A 552 7.53 31.09 -7.75
CA ILE A 552 7.72 29.89 -8.59
C ILE A 552 6.40 29.44 -9.19
N ILE A 553 5.31 29.47 -8.40
CA ILE A 553 3.96 29.13 -8.86
C ILE A 553 3.55 30.11 -9.97
N ALA A 554 3.70 31.42 -9.76
CA ALA A 554 3.39 32.44 -10.74
C ALA A 554 4.20 32.27 -12.05
N ALA A 555 5.49 31.96 -11.95
CA ALA A 555 6.34 31.73 -13.12
C ALA A 555 5.94 30.45 -13.89
N ASN A 556 5.47 29.41 -13.17
CA ASN A 556 4.95 28.19 -13.80
C ASN A 556 3.59 28.43 -14.46
N ASP A 557 2.73 29.26 -13.88
CA ASP A 557 1.44 29.65 -14.46
C ASP A 557 1.64 30.52 -15.72
N GLU A 558 2.63 31.42 -15.74
CA GLU A 558 3.02 32.15 -16.96
C GLU A 558 3.55 31.20 -18.05
N LYS A 559 4.38 30.23 -17.70
CA LYS A 559 4.84 29.20 -18.64
C LYS A 559 3.69 28.33 -19.19
N ARG A 560 2.70 28.00 -18.34
CA ARG A 560 1.48 27.29 -18.76
C ARG A 560 0.64 28.12 -19.73
N ALA A 561 0.45 29.40 -19.43
CA ALA A 561 -0.29 30.31 -20.30
C ALA A 561 0.39 30.49 -21.67
N ALA A 562 1.73 30.50 -21.69
CA ALA A 562 2.51 30.60 -22.90
C ALA A 562 2.52 29.33 -23.78
N LEU A 563 2.31 28.13 -23.16
CA LEU A 563 2.32 26.83 -23.85
C LEU A 563 0.95 26.40 -24.41
N GLY A 564 -0.15 27.12 -24.14
CA GLY A 564 -1.45 27.03 -24.83
C GLY A 564 -2.12 25.65 -24.85
N SER A 565 -1.89 24.79 -23.86
CA SER A 565 -2.41 23.41 -23.86
C SER A 565 -3.87 23.33 -23.40
N PRO A 566 -4.82 22.78 -24.21
CA PRO A 566 -6.24 22.70 -23.85
C PRO A 566 -6.58 21.69 -22.74
N ILE A 567 -5.68 20.74 -22.48
CA ILE A 567 -5.98 19.61 -21.55
C ILE A 567 -5.93 20.03 -20.08
N CYS A 568 -5.22 21.10 -19.72
CA CYS A 568 -5.11 21.58 -18.34
C CYS A 568 -6.25 22.47 -17.87
N ARG A 569 -7.10 23.01 -18.75
CA ARG A 569 -8.24 23.86 -18.37
C ARG A 569 -9.37 23.13 -17.65
N MET A 570 -9.46 21.81 -17.79
CA MET A 570 -10.52 21.03 -17.15
C MET A 570 -10.25 20.65 -15.68
N MET A 571 -9.05 20.91 -15.16
CA MET A 571 -8.70 20.52 -13.78
C MET A 571 -8.48 21.71 -12.83
N ASP A 572 -8.49 22.95 -13.32
CA ASP A 572 -8.26 24.15 -12.50
C ASP A 572 -9.56 24.95 -12.22
N ASP A 573 -10.73 24.45 -12.64
CA ASP A 573 -12.02 25.11 -12.34
C ASP A 573 -12.50 24.66 -10.95
N ASP A 574 -11.97 25.33 -9.91
CA ASP A 574 -12.39 25.18 -8.51
C ASP A 574 -13.87 25.58 -8.28
N SER A 575 -14.62 25.97 -9.31
CA SER A 575 -16.04 26.39 -9.23
C SER A 575 -17.02 25.23 -9.14
N TYR A 576 -16.56 23.96 -9.20
CA TYR A 576 -17.43 22.78 -9.12
C TYR A 576 -17.47 22.12 -7.73
N PHE A 577 -16.80 22.69 -6.71
CA PHE A 577 -16.76 22.12 -5.36
C PHE A 577 -16.87 23.19 -4.25
N ASP A 578 -17.75 24.20 -4.43
CA ASP A 578 -18.35 24.95 -3.32
C ASP A 578 -19.69 24.35 -2.92
#